data_597b59ef67d16ec4b7a08f9e22070a99
#
_entry.id   597b59ef67d16ec4b7a08f9e22070a99
#
_cell.length_a   1.000
_cell.length_b   1.000
_cell.length_c   1.000
_cell.angle_alpha   90.00
_cell.angle_beta   90.00
_cell.angle_gamma   90.00
#
_symmetry.space_group_name_H-M   'P 1'
#
loop_
_entity.id
_entity.type
_entity.pdbx_description
1 polymer ?
#
loop_
_entity_poly.entity_id
_entity_poly.type
_entity_poly.pdbx_seq_one_letter_code
_entity_poly.pdbx_strand_id
1 'polypeptide(L)'
;MVRFDAGEDLLSSLERFAKENRISAGHFSIIGGLKKLSYGLLGKGGHRVLKYEAERCFEILPTFGNITLKDGEVMIHAHIAAADEEEGVLRGGHLSE
;
A
#
# COMPACT_ATOMS: atom_id res chain seq x y z
N MET A 1 11.29 -13.40 -1.13
CA MET A 1 10.33 -12.95 -0.11
C MET A 1 10.96 -11.88 0.77
N VAL A 2 10.23 -10.83 1.05
CA VAL A 2 10.69 -9.74 1.92
C VAL A 2 9.71 -9.60 3.07
N ARG A 3 10.22 -9.35 4.26
CA ARG A 3 9.41 -9.15 5.46
C ARG A 3 9.65 -7.75 6.01
N PHE A 4 8.57 -7.06 6.34
CA PHE A 4 8.62 -5.80 7.08
C PHE A 4 8.04 -6.01 8.47
N ASP A 5 8.67 -5.41 9.47
CA ASP A 5 8.27 -5.57 10.85
C ASP A 5 7.21 -4.57 11.28
N ALA A 6 6.59 -4.84 12.42
CA ALA A 6 5.62 -3.91 13.01
C ALA A 6 6.29 -2.55 13.27
N GLY A 7 5.56 -1.49 13.00
CA GLY A 7 6.05 -0.12 13.14
C GLY A 7 6.65 0.47 11.88
N GLU A 8 6.88 -0.33 10.85
CA GLU A 8 7.36 0.17 9.57
C GLU A 8 6.19 0.60 8.70
N ASP A 9 6.38 1.71 7.97
CA ASP A 9 5.40 2.15 6.98
C ASP A 9 5.55 1.33 5.71
N LEU A 10 4.47 0.72 5.26
CA LEU A 10 4.50 -0.22 4.13
C LEU A 10 5.00 0.44 2.84
N LEU A 11 4.43 1.58 2.48
CA LEU A 11 4.77 2.25 1.23
C LEU A 11 6.23 2.72 1.22
N SER A 12 6.66 3.37 2.30
CA SER A 12 8.04 3.84 2.44
C SER A 12 9.03 2.69 2.47
N SER A 13 8.67 1.58 3.10
CA SER A 13 9.52 0.39 3.17
C SER A 13 9.67 -0.27 1.80
N LEU A 14 8.61 -0.31 1.01
CA LEU A 14 8.67 -0.81 -0.36
C LEU A 14 9.55 0.07 -1.24
N GLU A 15 9.41 1.39 -1.12
CA GLU A 15 10.24 2.33 -1.87
C GLU A 15 11.72 2.17 -1.53
N ARG A 16 12.04 2.10 -0.24
CA ARG A 16 13.41 1.91 0.21
C ARG A 16 14.00 0.59 -0.29
N PHE A 17 13.24 -0.49 -0.17
CA PHE A 17 13.68 -1.80 -0.65
C PHE A 17 13.98 -1.78 -2.14
N ALA A 18 13.11 -1.17 -2.93
CA ALA A 18 13.31 -1.07 -4.38
C ALA A 18 14.56 -0.26 -4.73
N LYS A 19 14.78 0.85 -4.03
CA LYS A 19 15.98 1.68 -4.24
C LYS A 19 17.25 0.95 -3.87
N GLU A 20 17.28 0.31 -2.69
CA GLU A 20 18.46 -0.40 -2.20
C GLU A 20 18.83 -1.59 -3.08
N ASN A 21 17.87 -2.23 -3.69
CA ASN A 21 18.09 -3.39 -4.55
C ASN A 21 18.09 -3.04 -6.04
N ARG A 22 18.06 -1.75 -6.38
CA ARG A 22 18.10 -1.25 -7.76
C ARG A 22 17.02 -1.83 -8.65
N ILE A 23 15.81 -1.97 -8.10
CA ILE A 23 14.67 -2.47 -8.85
C ILE A 23 14.00 -1.28 -9.52
N SER A 24 14.03 -1.25 -10.85
CA SER A 24 13.44 -0.18 -11.63
C SER A 24 12.12 -0.59 -12.29
N ALA A 25 11.85 -1.88 -12.34
CA ALA A 25 10.61 -2.42 -12.87
C ALA A 25 10.32 -3.75 -12.17
N GLY A 26 9.10 -3.94 -11.76
CA GLY A 26 8.73 -5.18 -11.09
C GLY A 26 7.28 -5.18 -10.64
N HIS A 27 6.88 -6.29 -10.09
CA HIS A 27 5.58 -6.41 -9.45
C HIS A 27 5.73 -7.20 -8.16
N PHE A 28 4.75 -7.08 -7.29
CA PHE A 28 4.78 -7.73 -5.99
C PHE A 28 3.36 -8.07 -5.53
N SER A 29 3.29 -8.96 -4.57
CA SER A 29 2.06 -9.24 -3.84
C SER A 29 2.36 -9.14 -2.35
N ILE A 30 1.34 -8.81 -1.57
CA ILE A 30 1.48 -8.58 -0.13
C ILE A 30 0.37 -9.32 0.60
N ILE A 31 0.74 -9.92 1.74
CA ILE A 31 -0.20 -10.39 2.76
C ILE A 31 0.34 -9.96 4.11
N GLY A 32 -0.49 -9.91 5.11
CA GLY A 32 -0.06 -9.57 6.46
C GLY A 32 -1.08 -8.76 7.24
N GLY A 33 -0.60 -8.08 8.26
CA GLY A 33 -1.41 -7.24 9.12
C GLY A 33 -0.93 -5.80 9.15
N LEU A 34 -1.84 -4.90 9.43
CA LEU A 34 -1.56 -3.48 9.62
C LEU A 34 -2.13 -3.02 10.95
N LYS A 35 -1.47 -2.03 11.55
CA LYS A 35 -1.99 -1.33 12.73
C LYS A 35 -2.59 0.03 12.37
N LYS A 36 -2.41 0.45 11.14
CA LYS A 36 -2.99 1.67 10.60
C LYS A 36 -3.17 1.48 9.11
N LEU A 37 -4.28 1.93 8.60
CA LEU A 37 -4.58 1.87 7.17
C LEU A 37 -4.84 3.26 6.63
N SER A 38 -4.18 3.59 5.52
CA SER A 38 -4.41 4.83 4.81
C SER A 38 -4.52 4.55 3.32
N TYR A 39 -5.58 5.01 2.69
CA TYR A 39 -5.75 4.86 1.26
C TYR A 39 -6.59 5.99 0.69
N GLY A 40 -6.54 6.16 -0.63
CA GLY A 40 -7.34 7.13 -1.35
C GLY A 40 -8.19 6.49 -2.42
N LEU A 41 -9.29 7.14 -2.75
CA LEU A 41 -10.13 6.75 -3.86
C LEU A 41 -10.15 7.89 -4.87
N LEU A 42 -9.96 7.55 -6.13
CA LEU A 42 -10.09 8.51 -7.21
C LEU A 42 -11.56 8.64 -7.58
N GLY A 43 -12.02 9.87 -7.63
CA GLY A 43 -13.36 10.15 -8.06
C GLY A 43 -13.48 10.38 -9.55
N LYS A 44 -14.64 10.82 -9.95
CA LYS A 44 -14.96 11.16 -11.33
C LYS A 44 -14.01 12.24 -11.83
N GLY A 45 -13.42 12.05 -13.01
CA GLY A 45 -12.46 12.98 -13.57
C GLY A 45 -11.02 12.78 -13.14
N GLY A 46 -10.72 11.70 -12.39
CA GLY A 46 -9.36 11.37 -11.98
C GLY A 46 -8.85 12.13 -10.77
N HIS A 47 -9.69 12.89 -10.10
CA HIS A 47 -9.32 13.59 -8.87
C HIS A 47 -9.57 12.72 -7.65
N ARG A 48 -8.68 12.82 -6.65
CA ARG A 48 -8.87 12.11 -5.40
C ARG A 48 -10.03 12.76 -4.63
N VAL A 49 -11.08 12.00 -4.42
CA VAL A 49 -12.31 12.50 -3.79
C VAL A 49 -12.39 12.10 -2.33
N LEU A 50 -11.82 10.95 -1.97
CA LEU A 50 -11.91 10.42 -0.62
C LEU A 50 -10.57 9.91 -0.15
N LYS A 51 -10.18 10.32 1.05
CA LYS A 51 -9.05 9.76 1.77
C LYS A 51 -9.57 9.09 3.03
N TYR A 52 -9.17 7.85 3.26
CA TYR A 52 -9.50 7.10 4.46
C TYR A 52 -8.24 6.90 5.29
N GLU A 53 -8.38 7.07 6.60
CA GLU A 53 -7.29 6.81 7.54
C GLU A 53 -7.88 6.34 8.87
N ALA A 54 -7.36 5.22 9.38
CA ALA A 54 -7.78 4.70 10.68
C ALA A 54 -6.64 3.95 11.35
N GLU A 55 -6.51 4.16 12.66
CA GLU A 55 -5.54 3.47 13.49
C GLU A 55 -6.23 2.34 14.25
N ARG A 56 -6.25 1.17 13.67
CA ARG A 56 -6.70 -0.08 14.29
C ARG A 56 -6.21 -1.24 13.45
N CYS A 57 -6.46 -2.45 13.91
CA CYS A 57 -5.93 -3.64 13.26
C CYS A 57 -6.69 -4.00 12.00
N PHE A 58 -5.92 -4.25 10.95
CA PHE A 58 -6.45 -4.70 9.66
C PHE A 58 -5.66 -5.93 9.22
N GLU A 59 -6.33 -6.85 8.57
CA GLU A 59 -5.68 -7.97 7.90
C GLU A 59 -5.64 -7.67 6.41
N ILE A 60 -4.44 -7.64 5.83
CA ILE A 60 -4.28 -7.38 4.40
C ILE A 60 -4.73 -8.61 3.63
N LEU A 61 -5.69 -8.41 2.74
CA LEU A 61 -6.05 -9.43 1.76
C LEU A 61 -5.02 -9.40 0.63
N PRO A 62 -4.91 -10.48 -0.17
CA PRO A 62 -3.94 -10.50 -1.25
C PRO A 62 -3.99 -9.22 -2.08
N THR A 63 -2.89 -8.49 -2.03
CA THR A 63 -2.77 -7.17 -2.65
C THR A 63 -1.63 -7.20 -3.63
N PHE A 64 -1.83 -6.63 -4.80
CA PHE A 64 -0.84 -6.59 -5.87
C PHE A 64 -0.45 -5.15 -6.17
N GLY A 65 0.81 -4.99 -6.55
CA GLY A 65 1.30 -3.69 -6.96
C GLY A 65 2.46 -3.83 -7.92
N ASN A 66 2.91 -2.70 -8.42
CA ASN A 66 4.06 -2.67 -9.29
C ASN A 66 5.06 -1.58 -8.88
N ILE A 67 6.28 -1.76 -9.36
CA ILE A 67 7.40 -0.86 -9.17
C ILE A 67 7.76 -0.32 -10.53
N THR A 68 7.82 1.00 -10.67
CA THR A 68 8.22 1.66 -11.90
C THR A 68 9.16 2.82 -11.58
N LEU A 69 9.68 3.46 -12.61
CA LEU A 69 10.38 4.72 -12.48
C LEU A 69 9.52 5.81 -13.09
N LYS A 70 9.48 6.94 -12.40
CA LYS A 70 8.88 8.16 -12.92
C LYS A 70 9.89 9.27 -12.72
N ASP A 71 10.33 9.88 -13.82
CA ASP A 71 11.35 10.94 -13.80
C ASP A 71 12.63 10.52 -13.05
N GLY A 72 13.03 9.26 -13.21
CA GLY A 72 14.21 8.70 -12.56
C GLY A 72 14.02 8.26 -11.12
N GLU A 73 12.84 8.44 -10.56
CA GLU A 73 12.53 8.07 -9.17
C GLU A 73 11.68 6.80 -9.11
N VAL A 74 11.94 5.99 -8.09
CA VAL A 74 11.14 4.79 -7.83
C VAL A 74 9.71 5.20 -7.48
N MET A 75 8.75 4.57 -8.13
CA MET A 75 7.34 4.77 -7.87
C MET A 75 6.68 3.43 -7.57
N ILE A 76 6.02 3.36 -6.43
CA ILE A 76 5.23 2.20 -6.03
C ILE A 76 3.76 2.48 -6.29
N HIS A 77 3.12 1.60 -7.03
CA HIS A 77 1.68 1.69 -7.28
C HIS A 77 1.02 0.41 -6.79
N ALA A 78 0.15 0.54 -5.82
CA ALA A 78 -0.58 -0.60 -5.26
C ALA A 78 -1.99 -0.19 -4.86
N HIS A 79 -2.91 -1.09 -5.09
CA HIS A 79 -4.25 -0.98 -4.52
C HIS A 79 -4.31 -1.96 -3.36
N ILE A 80 -4.68 -1.48 -2.20
CA ILE A 80 -4.77 -2.31 -1.00
C ILE A 80 -6.21 -2.69 -0.73
N ALA A 81 -6.40 -3.93 -0.29
CA ALA A 81 -7.66 -4.39 0.27
C ALA A 81 -7.35 -4.99 1.64
N ALA A 82 -8.12 -4.62 2.65
CA ALA A 82 -7.88 -5.06 4.00
C ALA A 82 -9.20 -5.26 4.76
N ALA A 83 -9.21 -6.26 5.62
CA ALA A 83 -10.34 -6.51 6.50
C ALA A 83 -10.14 -5.75 7.81
N ASP A 84 -11.13 -4.93 8.15
CA ASP A 84 -11.17 -4.21 9.42
C ASP A 84 -11.59 -5.22 10.50
N GLU A 85 -10.67 -5.53 11.40
CA GLU A 85 -10.93 -6.55 12.43
C GLU A 85 -11.95 -6.12 13.48
N GLU A 86 -12.14 -4.81 13.68
CA GLU A 86 -13.13 -4.30 14.62
C GLU A 86 -14.52 -4.25 14.03
N GLU A 87 -14.67 -3.73 12.82
CA GLU A 87 -15.97 -3.56 12.18
C GLU A 87 -16.38 -4.72 11.31
N GLY A 88 -15.45 -5.61 10.97
CA GLY A 88 -15.75 -6.78 10.15
C GLY A 88 -16.10 -6.44 8.70
N VAL A 89 -15.61 -5.32 8.20
CA VAL A 89 -15.87 -4.87 6.82
C VAL A 89 -14.59 -4.84 6.02
N LEU A 90 -14.72 -4.95 4.71
CA LEU A 90 -13.60 -4.80 3.79
C LEU A 90 -13.46 -3.34 3.40
N ARG A 91 -12.21 -2.89 3.36
CA ARG A 91 -11.87 -1.55 2.92
C ARG A 91 -10.75 -1.63 1.91
N GLY A 92 -10.69 -0.67 1.02
CA GLY A 92 -9.59 -0.66 0.07
C GLY A 92 -9.62 0.51 -0.89
N GLY A 93 -8.49 0.69 -1.52
CA GLY A 93 -8.28 1.75 -2.47
C GLY A 93 -6.80 1.89 -2.80
N HIS A 94 -6.41 3.06 -3.18
CA HIS A 94 -5.04 3.39 -3.56
C HIS A 94 -4.17 3.52 -2.31
N LEU A 95 -3.14 2.68 -2.19
CA LEU A 95 -2.29 2.66 -0.99
C LEU A 95 -1.63 4.02 -0.76
N SER A 96 -1.69 4.50 0.47
CA SER A 96 -1.07 5.76 0.93
C SER A 96 -0.25 5.51 2.19
N GLU A 97 0.56 6.48 2.52
CA GLU A 97 1.32 6.46 3.77
C GLU A 97 0.43 6.78 4.97
#